data_c9794adfaa46c82eaf1ccec9aad39bab
#
_entry.id   c9794adfaa46c82eaf1ccec9aad39bab
#
_cell.length_a   1.000
_cell.length_b   1.000
_cell.length_c   1.000
_cell.angle_alpha   90.00
_cell.angle_beta   90.00
_cell.angle_gamma   90.00
#
_symmetry.space_group_name_H-M   'P 1'
#
loop_
_entity.id
_entity.type
_entity.pdbx_description
1 polymer ?
#
loop_
_entity_poly.entity_id
_entity_poly.type
_entity_poly.pdbx_seq_one_letter_code
_entity_poly.pdbx_strand_id
1 'polypeptide(L)'
;MKKRNILLTTITLISLAYSSLNAQELSQKEKSISLLEKAFSTNQDRSGLAYINEKKYIQHNLYAQDGIDGLKGYLDYLKGKELENKVLIAFEDDNHVITLSLSSQEKQLSKVIDIFRFEKGFIVEHWDNTQELNKDEKLEIAKITDLNKTKENKQLIQKMIDKKVLEGKYLKNHKILAQGNFVLALNELEKNNQKISLYELFDIKDSKIINTWKIEEVIPPISQWQNSNGKF
;
A
#
# COMPACT_ATOMS: atom_id res chain seq x y z
N MET A 1 -1.44 76.46 44.99
CA MET A 1 -2.04 75.67 43.93
C MET A 1 -0.96 74.64 43.40
N LYS A 2 -0.98 73.38 43.81
CA LYS A 2 -0.02 72.34 43.36
C LYS A 2 -0.60 71.65 42.15
N LYS A 3 0.05 71.71 40.99
CA LYS A 3 -0.30 70.94 39.77
C LYS A 3 0.21 69.52 39.95
N ARG A 4 -0.70 68.54 39.93
CA ARG A 4 -0.37 67.11 39.89
C ARG A 4 -0.22 66.70 38.42
N ASN A 5 1.01 66.33 38.07
CA ASN A 5 1.28 65.67 36.78
C ASN A 5 0.79 64.19 36.87
N ILE A 6 -0.14 63.82 36.00
CA ILE A 6 -0.58 62.41 35.79
C ILE A 6 0.30 61.87 34.69
N LEU A 7 1.13 60.90 35.04
CA LEU A 7 1.93 60.12 34.09
C LEU A 7 1.05 59.02 33.54
N LEU A 8 0.65 59.10 32.27
CA LEU A 8 -0.05 58.00 31.58
C LEU A 8 0.99 56.98 31.12
N THR A 9 1.00 55.83 31.75
CA THR A 9 1.81 54.70 31.30
C THR A 9 1.00 53.89 30.24
N THR A 10 1.40 53.98 29.00
CA THR A 10 0.84 53.20 27.89
C THR A 10 1.43 51.78 27.97
N ILE A 11 0.61 50.81 28.34
CA ILE A 11 0.99 49.38 28.27
C ILE A 11 0.73 48.91 26.85
N THR A 12 1.79 48.73 26.09
CA THR A 12 1.73 48.10 24.76
C THR A 12 1.66 46.57 24.94
N LEU A 13 0.47 46.02 24.74
CA LEU A 13 0.29 44.56 24.65
C LEU A 13 0.88 44.06 23.32
N ILE A 14 2.05 43.43 23.39
CA ILE A 14 2.62 42.67 22.28
C ILE A 14 1.90 41.32 22.27
N SER A 15 0.92 41.16 21.38
CA SER A 15 0.32 39.88 21.07
C SER A 15 1.32 39.06 20.23
N LEU A 16 2.03 38.13 20.87
CA LEU A 16 2.76 37.07 20.16
C LEU A 16 1.73 36.17 19.48
N ALA A 17 1.54 36.38 18.19
CA ALA A 17 0.85 35.40 17.34
C ALA A 17 1.77 34.16 17.22
N TYR A 18 1.49 33.13 18.00
CA TYR A 18 2.01 31.81 17.75
C TYR A 18 1.36 31.31 16.45
N SER A 19 2.03 31.46 15.32
CA SER A 19 1.75 30.71 14.13
C SER A 19 2.16 29.26 14.42
N SER A 20 1.20 28.44 14.92
CA SER A 20 1.36 26.99 14.87
C SER A 20 1.51 26.62 13.41
N LEU A 21 2.72 26.27 12.97
CA LEU A 21 2.91 25.48 11.77
C LEU A 21 2.20 24.15 12.04
N ASN A 22 0.94 24.05 11.63
CA ASN A 22 0.28 22.76 11.51
C ASN A 22 1.04 22.01 10.42
N ALA A 23 1.96 21.13 10.80
CA ALA A 23 2.47 20.12 9.88
C ALA A 23 1.22 19.37 9.37
N GLN A 24 0.95 19.49 8.07
CA GLN A 24 -0.19 18.81 7.46
C GLN A 24 -0.04 17.31 7.71
N GLU A 25 -1.06 16.70 8.31
CA GLU A 25 -1.05 15.26 8.54
C GLU A 25 -0.99 14.54 7.18
N LEU A 26 -0.07 13.56 7.05
CA LEU A 26 0.08 12.78 5.83
C LEU A 26 -1.22 12.03 5.51
N SER A 27 -1.60 12.00 4.24
CA SER A 27 -2.69 11.17 3.73
C SER A 27 -2.37 9.69 3.93
N GLN A 28 -3.38 8.80 3.85
CA GLN A 28 -3.18 7.35 3.93
C GLN A 28 -2.19 6.87 2.87
N LYS A 29 -2.28 7.41 1.68
CA LYS A 29 -1.36 7.15 0.56
C LYS A 29 0.08 7.52 0.89
N GLU A 30 0.31 8.73 1.40
CA GLU A 30 1.65 9.20 1.78
C GLU A 30 2.23 8.39 2.93
N LYS A 31 1.41 7.97 3.91
CA LYS A 31 1.81 7.06 5.00
C LYS A 31 2.26 5.70 4.45
N SER A 32 1.52 5.11 3.50
CA SER A 32 1.87 3.82 2.88
C SER A 32 3.16 3.91 2.08
N ILE A 33 3.31 4.94 1.23
CA ILE A 33 4.54 5.18 0.46
C ILE A 33 5.73 5.37 1.40
N SER A 34 5.58 6.23 2.42
CA SER A 34 6.64 6.50 3.39
C SER A 34 7.06 5.25 4.17
N LEU A 35 6.10 4.38 4.54
CA LEU A 35 6.40 3.10 5.19
C LEU A 35 7.25 2.22 4.27
N LEU A 36 6.81 2.02 3.03
CA LEU A 36 7.49 1.12 2.08
C LEU A 36 8.87 1.63 1.70
N GLU A 37 9.00 2.88 1.26
CA GLU A 37 10.26 3.40 0.75
C GLU A 37 11.31 3.65 1.84
N LYS A 38 10.89 3.92 3.09
CA LYS A 38 11.81 4.14 4.20
C LYS A 38 12.21 2.87 4.92
N ALA A 39 11.23 2.06 5.34
CA ALA A 39 11.50 0.85 6.12
C ALA A 39 12.23 -0.22 5.30
N PHE A 40 11.93 -0.31 3.99
CA PHE A 40 12.53 -1.27 3.06
C PHE A 40 13.64 -0.64 2.19
N SER A 41 14.44 0.23 2.81
CA SER A 41 15.67 0.78 2.26
C SER A 41 16.88 0.25 3.00
N THR A 42 18.07 0.36 2.41
CA THR A 42 19.34 -0.07 3.04
C THR A 42 19.54 0.58 4.42
N ASN A 43 19.11 1.83 4.59
CA ASN A 43 19.21 2.55 5.86
C ASN A 43 18.12 2.16 6.88
N GLN A 44 17.05 1.49 6.43
CA GLN A 44 15.91 1.05 7.24
C GLN A 44 15.40 2.14 8.19
N ASP A 45 14.99 3.30 7.64
CA ASP A 45 14.31 4.33 8.42
C ASP A 45 12.93 3.82 8.87
N ARG A 46 12.84 3.41 10.13
CA ARG A 46 11.65 2.80 10.74
C ARG A 46 10.62 3.83 11.21
N SER A 47 10.80 5.10 10.91
CA SER A 47 9.82 6.15 11.30
C SER A 47 8.41 5.86 10.78
N GLY A 48 8.29 5.19 9.63
CA GLY A 48 7.01 4.78 9.05
C GLY A 48 6.23 3.76 9.89
N LEU A 49 6.87 3.02 10.81
CA LEU A 49 6.16 2.12 11.72
C LEU A 49 5.16 2.85 12.62
N ALA A 50 5.35 4.15 12.87
CA ALA A 50 4.40 4.98 13.61
C ALA A 50 3.02 5.10 12.92
N TYR A 51 2.91 4.76 11.64
CA TYR A 51 1.63 4.75 10.92
C TYR A 51 0.83 3.46 11.13
N ILE A 52 1.42 2.45 11.77
CA ILE A 52 0.80 1.15 12.02
C ILE A 52 0.15 1.16 13.41
N ASN A 53 -1.03 0.57 13.53
CA ASN A 53 -1.67 0.39 14.83
C ASN A 53 -0.96 -0.74 15.60
N GLU A 54 -0.30 -0.40 16.70
CA GLU A 54 0.48 -1.35 17.49
C GLU A 54 -0.34 -2.51 18.10
N LYS A 55 -1.64 -2.30 18.31
CA LYS A 55 -2.55 -3.29 18.94
C LYS A 55 -3.31 -4.12 17.92
N LYS A 56 -3.33 -3.68 16.66
CA LYS A 56 -4.10 -4.31 15.60
C LYS A 56 -3.35 -4.16 14.28
N TYR A 57 -2.57 -5.15 13.94
CA TYR A 57 -1.95 -5.24 12.61
C TYR A 57 -2.02 -6.69 12.14
N ILE A 58 -2.91 -6.95 11.20
CA ILE A 58 -3.17 -8.28 10.62
C ILE A 58 -2.30 -8.43 9.39
N GLN A 59 -1.50 -9.50 9.35
CA GLN A 59 -0.59 -9.80 8.24
C GLN A 59 -1.11 -10.97 7.41
N HIS A 60 -1.25 -10.77 6.09
CA HIS A 60 -1.68 -11.79 5.13
C HIS A 60 -0.54 -12.35 4.25
N ASN A 61 0.69 -11.86 4.41
CA ASN A 61 1.85 -12.57 3.87
C ASN A 61 2.09 -13.83 4.71
N LEU A 62 1.94 -15.00 4.09
CA LEU A 62 2.00 -16.28 4.79
C LEU A 62 3.40 -16.64 5.29
N TYR A 63 4.44 -15.98 4.79
CA TYR A 63 5.83 -16.14 5.21
C TYR A 63 6.27 -15.15 6.30
N ALA A 64 5.38 -14.22 6.70
CA ALA A 64 5.63 -13.25 7.75
C ALA A 64 4.81 -13.57 9.01
N GLN A 65 5.39 -13.32 10.19
CA GLN A 65 4.66 -13.40 11.44
C GLN A 65 3.63 -12.29 11.57
N ASP A 66 2.57 -12.54 12.31
CA ASP A 66 1.49 -11.58 12.55
C ASP A 66 1.90 -10.45 13.48
N GLY A 67 1.17 -9.34 13.39
CA GLY A 67 1.35 -8.18 14.25
C GLY A 67 2.58 -7.33 13.94
N ILE A 68 2.67 -6.19 14.61
CA ILE A 68 3.77 -5.24 14.40
C ILE A 68 5.13 -5.84 14.79
N ASP A 69 5.16 -6.73 15.75
CA ASP A 69 6.40 -7.38 16.17
C ASP A 69 6.91 -8.36 15.11
N GLY A 70 6.00 -9.02 14.37
CA GLY A 70 6.35 -9.81 13.19
C GLY A 70 7.02 -8.95 12.10
N LEU A 71 6.46 -7.77 11.81
CA LEU A 71 7.07 -6.83 10.87
C LEU A 71 8.44 -6.32 11.36
N LYS A 72 8.57 -5.96 12.66
CA LYS A 72 9.87 -5.55 13.24
C LYS A 72 10.91 -6.66 13.10
N GLY A 73 10.53 -7.91 13.41
CA GLY A 73 11.41 -9.08 13.26
C GLY A 73 11.85 -9.30 11.81
N TYR A 74 10.95 -9.11 10.84
CA TYR A 74 11.30 -9.17 9.43
C TYR A 74 12.29 -8.06 9.02
N LEU A 75 12.09 -6.83 9.47
CA LEU A 75 13.04 -5.74 9.25
C LEU A 75 14.40 -6.01 9.91
N ASP A 76 14.43 -6.67 11.08
CA ASP A 76 15.69 -7.08 11.73
C ASP A 76 16.42 -8.15 10.91
N TYR A 77 15.70 -9.11 10.33
CA TYR A 77 16.26 -10.11 9.41
C TYR A 77 16.87 -9.47 8.14
N LEU A 78 16.27 -8.37 7.66
CA LEU A 78 16.76 -7.64 6.48
C LEU A 78 17.93 -6.70 6.81
N LYS A 79 18.29 -6.52 8.07
CA LYS A 79 19.35 -5.57 8.48
C LYS A 79 20.69 -5.94 7.85
N GLY A 80 21.35 -4.94 7.26
CA GLY A 80 22.65 -5.09 6.59
C GLY A 80 22.59 -5.60 5.16
N LYS A 81 21.39 -5.89 4.62
CA LYS A 81 21.21 -6.17 3.19
C LYS A 81 21.09 -4.89 2.38
N GLU A 82 21.51 -4.93 1.13
CA GLU A 82 21.25 -3.86 0.17
C GLU A 82 19.77 -3.93 -0.25
N LEU A 83 18.99 -2.90 0.10
CA LEU A 83 17.56 -2.83 -0.13
C LEU A 83 17.17 -1.52 -0.80
N GLU A 84 16.23 -1.61 -1.73
CA GLU A 84 15.54 -0.45 -2.29
C GLU A 84 14.08 -0.82 -2.53
N ASN A 85 13.16 0.06 -2.17
CA ASN A 85 11.76 -0.04 -2.56
C ASN A 85 11.33 1.30 -3.16
N LYS A 86 10.79 1.25 -4.37
CA LYS A 86 10.30 2.42 -5.09
C LYS A 86 8.84 2.20 -5.47
N VAL A 87 7.96 2.99 -4.86
CA VAL A 87 6.54 2.97 -5.22
C VAL A 87 6.35 3.66 -6.58
N LEU A 88 5.83 2.92 -7.55
CA LEU A 88 5.58 3.40 -8.92
C LEU A 88 4.21 4.03 -9.05
N ILE A 89 3.21 3.49 -8.36
CA ILE A 89 1.88 4.05 -8.25
C ILE A 89 1.27 3.71 -6.90
N ALA A 90 0.46 4.63 -6.36
CA ALA A 90 -0.38 4.40 -5.20
C ALA A 90 -1.77 5.00 -5.45
N PHE A 91 -2.83 4.23 -5.17
CA PHE A 91 -4.22 4.66 -5.30
C PHE A 91 -5.06 4.16 -4.13
N GLU A 92 -6.26 4.71 -3.99
CA GLU A 92 -7.15 4.48 -2.85
C GLU A 92 -8.52 3.99 -3.31
N ASP A 93 -9.09 3.02 -2.59
CA ASP A 93 -10.50 2.63 -2.69
C ASP A 93 -11.05 2.49 -1.27
N ASP A 94 -11.93 3.40 -0.87
CA ASP A 94 -12.46 3.50 0.49
C ASP A 94 -11.33 3.63 1.53
N ASN A 95 -11.22 2.68 2.44
CA ASN A 95 -10.18 2.66 3.48
C ASN A 95 -8.95 1.82 3.10
N HIS A 96 -8.78 1.46 1.85
CA HIS A 96 -7.63 0.72 1.34
C HIS A 96 -6.72 1.61 0.51
N VAL A 97 -5.42 1.44 0.70
CA VAL A 97 -4.37 1.98 -0.18
C VAL A 97 -3.71 0.82 -0.89
N ILE A 98 -3.61 0.92 -2.19
CA ILE A 98 -2.97 -0.07 -3.07
C ILE A 98 -1.71 0.56 -3.65
N THR A 99 -0.60 -0.17 -3.62
CA THR A 99 0.64 0.24 -4.27
C THR A 99 1.14 -0.83 -5.24
N LEU A 100 1.76 -0.40 -6.33
CA LEU A 100 2.66 -1.24 -7.13
C LEU A 100 4.06 -0.66 -6.99
N SER A 101 4.98 -1.48 -6.53
CA SER A 101 6.36 -1.11 -6.26
C SER A 101 7.35 -1.94 -7.06
N LEU A 102 8.50 -1.34 -7.35
CA LEU A 102 9.72 -2.04 -7.72
C LEU A 102 10.58 -2.18 -6.47
N SER A 103 10.81 -3.41 -6.03
CA SER A 103 11.63 -3.74 -4.88
C SER A 103 12.94 -4.38 -5.33
N SER A 104 14.05 -4.04 -4.68
CA SER A 104 15.35 -4.66 -4.89
C SER A 104 15.90 -5.16 -3.57
N GLN A 105 16.34 -6.42 -3.57
CA GLN A 105 17.11 -7.00 -2.48
C GLN A 105 18.37 -7.65 -3.08
N GLU A 106 19.56 -7.22 -2.64
CA GLU A 106 20.83 -7.77 -3.15
C GLU A 106 20.89 -7.76 -4.69
N LYS A 107 20.38 -6.68 -5.33
CA LYS A 107 20.25 -6.47 -6.78
C LYS A 107 19.21 -7.36 -7.48
N GLN A 108 18.51 -8.22 -6.78
CA GLN A 108 17.38 -8.96 -7.32
C GLN A 108 16.15 -8.06 -7.35
N LEU A 109 15.61 -7.81 -8.55
CA LEU A 109 14.43 -6.97 -8.74
C LEU A 109 13.16 -7.79 -8.65
N SER A 110 12.17 -7.25 -7.97
CA SER A 110 10.82 -7.80 -7.86
C SER A 110 9.78 -6.72 -8.03
N LYS A 111 8.64 -7.07 -8.62
CA LYS A 111 7.42 -6.29 -8.58
C LYS A 111 6.58 -6.75 -7.40
N VAL A 112 6.05 -5.78 -6.65
CA VAL A 112 5.25 -6.03 -5.45
C VAL A 112 3.97 -5.23 -5.53
N ILE A 113 2.83 -5.87 -5.28
CA ILE A 113 1.58 -5.16 -5.00
C ILE A 113 1.29 -5.34 -3.52
N ASP A 114 1.26 -4.21 -2.80
CA ASP A 114 0.83 -4.14 -1.41
C ASP A 114 -0.57 -3.53 -1.32
N ILE A 115 -1.34 -3.99 -0.34
CA ILE A 115 -2.64 -3.43 0.03
C ILE A 115 -2.62 -3.18 1.52
N PHE A 116 -2.87 -1.95 1.91
CA PHE A 116 -2.99 -1.54 3.31
C PHE A 116 -4.43 -1.14 3.60
N ARG A 117 -5.02 -1.68 4.67
CA ARG A 117 -6.31 -1.19 5.17
C ARG A 117 -6.11 -0.31 6.39
N PHE A 118 -6.83 0.80 6.39
CA PHE A 118 -6.75 1.82 7.42
C PHE A 118 -7.97 1.84 8.33
N GLU A 119 -7.75 2.08 9.62
CA GLU A 119 -8.79 2.44 10.58
C GLU A 119 -8.29 3.62 11.43
N LYS A 120 -9.10 4.68 11.52
CA LYS A 120 -8.78 5.88 12.31
C LYS A 120 -7.39 6.46 12.00
N GLY A 121 -7.00 6.44 10.72
CA GLY A 121 -5.73 7.01 10.25
C GLY A 121 -4.48 6.12 10.45
N PHE A 122 -4.65 4.88 10.94
CA PHE A 122 -3.59 3.90 11.12
C PHE A 122 -3.78 2.68 10.22
N ILE A 123 -2.68 2.10 9.77
CA ILE A 123 -2.64 0.81 9.07
C ILE A 123 -2.97 -0.28 10.10
N VAL A 124 -3.97 -1.10 9.78
CA VAL A 124 -4.44 -2.20 10.64
C VAL A 124 -4.36 -3.57 9.97
N GLU A 125 -4.08 -3.61 8.66
CA GLU A 125 -4.07 -4.87 7.91
C GLU A 125 -3.28 -4.71 6.62
N HIS A 126 -2.58 -5.77 6.21
CA HIS A 126 -1.69 -5.77 5.07
C HIS A 126 -1.77 -7.08 4.28
N TRP A 127 -1.87 -6.96 2.98
CA TRP A 127 -1.74 -8.04 1.99
C TRP A 127 -0.67 -7.65 0.99
N ASP A 128 0.06 -8.62 0.50
CA ASP A 128 1.01 -8.45 -0.60
C ASP A 128 1.07 -9.68 -1.51
N ASN A 129 1.50 -9.48 -2.72
CA ASN A 129 2.06 -10.49 -3.61
C ASN A 129 3.36 -9.95 -4.19
N THR A 130 4.35 -10.82 -4.25
CA THR A 130 5.69 -10.51 -4.77
C THR A 130 6.06 -11.47 -5.91
N GLN A 131 6.62 -10.94 -6.98
CA GLN A 131 7.14 -11.74 -8.09
C GLN A 131 8.43 -11.13 -8.62
N GLU A 132 9.45 -11.97 -8.83
CA GLU A 132 10.68 -11.54 -9.49
C GLU A 132 10.39 -10.95 -10.86
N LEU A 133 11.12 -9.88 -11.18
CA LEU A 133 11.03 -9.22 -12.47
C LEU A 133 11.85 -9.97 -13.51
N ASN A 134 11.27 -10.24 -14.66
CA ASN A 134 12.03 -10.81 -15.78
C ASN A 134 13.05 -9.78 -16.30
N LYS A 135 14.20 -10.25 -16.83
CA LYS A 135 15.31 -9.38 -17.24
C LYS A 135 14.92 -8.28 -18.24
N ASP A 136 13.94 -8.55 -19.09
CA ASP A 136 13.49 -7.64 -20.15
C ASP A 136 12.16 -6.93 -19.79
N GLU A 137 11.60 -7.21 -18.62
CA GLU A 137 10.33 -6.63 -18.18
C GLU A 137 10.55 -5.19 -17.69
N LYS A 138 9.82 -4.24 -18.27
CA LYS A 138 9.80 -2.84 -17.84
C LYS A 138 8.46 -2.52 -17.25
N LEU A 139 8.46 -1.89 -16.06
CA LEU A 139 7.26 -1.40 -15.41
C LEU A 139 7.08 0.08 -15.74
N GLU A 140 6.35 0.36 -16.83
CA GLU A 140 5.93 1.72 -17.16
C GLU A 140 4.49 1.90 -16.66
N ILE A 141 4.30 2.84 -15.73
CA ILE A 141 3.02 3.05 -15.08
C ILE A 141 2.47 4.41 -15.47
N ALA A 142 1.23 4.42 -15.96
CA ALA A 142 0.50 5.64 -16.26
C ALA A 142 0.09 6.38 -14.97
N LYS A 143 -0.31 7.65 -15.11
CA LYS A 143 -0.91 8.41 -14.00
C LYS A 143 -2.35 7.98 -13.77
N ILE A 144 -2.83 8.20 -12.56
CA ILE A 144 -4.25 8.02 -12.24
C ILE A 144 -5.04 9.12 -12.94
N THR A 145 -6.02 8.71 -13.75
CA THR A 145 -6.94 9.57 -14.50
C THR A 145 -8.37 9.06 -14.33
N ASP A 146 -9.34 9.70 -14.98
CA ASP A 146 -10.72 9.21 -15.10
C ASP A 146 -11.41 8.86 -13.76
N LEU A 147 -11.18 9.68 -12.72
CA LEU A 147 -11.72 9.44 -11.37
C LEU A 147 -13.25 9.24 -11.36
N ASN A 148 -13.95 9.88 -12.28
CA ASN A 148 -15.40 9.74 -12.47
C ASN A 148 -15.80 8.38 -13.09
N LYS A 149 -14.85 7.62 -13.65
CA LYS A 149 -15.05 6.30 -14.25
C LYS A 149 -14.76 5.13 -13.29
N THR A 150 -14.33 5.39 -12.06
CA THR A 150 -13.94 4.37 -11.08
C THR A 150 -14.96 3.23 -10.98
N LYS A 151 -16.24 3.58 -10.79
CA LYS A 151 -17.32 2.58 -10.65
C LYS A 151 -17.54 1.77 -11.93
N GLU A 152 -17.48 2.43 -13.07
CA GLU A 152 -17.66 1.79 -14.38
C GLU A 152 -16.52 0.81 -14.69
N ASN A 153 -15.28 1.24 -14.44
CA ASN A 153 -14.10 0.41 -14.62
C ASN A 153 -14.09 -0.80 -13.67
N LYS A 154 -14.48 -0.61 -12.39
CA LYS A 154 -14.65 -1.70 -11.43
C LYS A 154 -15.68 -2.74 -11.92
N GLN A 155 -16.82 -2.28 -12.45
CA GLN A 155 -17.86 -3.15 -13.02
C GLN A 155 -17.39 -3.88 -14.29
N LEU A 156 -16.55 -3.27 -15.13
CA LEU A 156 -15.96 -3.92 -16.29
C LEU A 156 -15.15 -5.14 -15.88
N ILE A 157 -14.24 -4.97 -14.92
CA ILE A 157 -13.40 -6.07 -14.41
C ILE A 157 -14.25 -7.15 -13.72
N GLN A 158 -15.24 -6.76 -12.91
CA GLN A 158 -16.15 -7.74 -12.28
C GLN A 158 -16.83 -8.62 -13.34
N LYS A 159 -17.35 -8.02 -14.42
CA LYS A 159 -17.97 -8.80 -15.52
C LYS A 159 -17.00 -9.76 -16.21
N MET A 160 -15.72 -9.38 -16.33
CA MET A 160 -14.70 -10.26 -16.90
C MET A 160 -14.42 -11.47 -15.99
N ILE A 161 -14.32 -11.22 -14.68
CA ILE A 161 -14.13 -12.26 -13.67
C ILE A 161 -15.32 -13.22 -13.69
N ASP A 162 -16.56 -12.72 -13.70
CA ASP A 162 -17.78 -13.52 -13.72
C ASP A 162 -17.87 -14.42 -14.97
N LYS A 163 -17.31 -13.99 -16.09
CA LYS A 163 -17.21 -14.77 -17.32
C LYS A 163 -16.05 -15.78 -17.33
N LYS A 164 -15.24 -15.86 -16.26
CA LYS A 164 -14.10 -16.78 -16.12
C LYS A 164 -13.09 -16.65 -17.27
N VAL A 165 -12.73 -15.43 -17.64
CA VAL A 165 -11.78 -15.15 -18.73
C VAL A 165 -10.32 -15.31 -18.29
N LEU A 166 -10.07 -15.54 -17.00
CA LEU A 166 -8.73 -15.71 -16.44
C LEU A 166 -8.15 -17.10 -16.75
N GLU A 167 -6.83 -17.18 -16.88
CA GLU A 167 -6.11 -18.42 -17.04
C GLU A 167 -6.18 -19.29 -15.77
N GLY A 168 -6.16 -20.62 -15.93
CA GLY A 168 -6.22 -21.57 -14.83
C GLY A 168 -7.64 -21.89 -14.37
N LYS A 169 -7.75 -22.75 -13.35
CA LYS A 169 -9.01 -23.07 -12.69
C LYS A 169 -9.32 -21.99 -11.67
N TYR A 170 -10.19 -21.07 -12.06
CA TYR A 170 -10.67 -20.02 -11.18
C TYR A 170 -11.47 -20.60 -10.00
N LEU A 171 -11.04 -20.28 -8.78
CA LEU A 171 -11.70 -20.71 -7.55
C LEU A 171 -12.55 -19.59 -6.96
N LYS A 172 -11.97 -18.39 -6.76
CA LYS A 172 -12.65 -17.27 -6.10
C LYS A 172 -12.02 -15.93 -6.46
N ASN A 173 -12.84 -14.90 -6.63
CA ASN A 173 -12.41 -13.51 -6.48
C ASN A 173 -12.66 -13.06 -5.04
N HIS A 174 -11.64 -12.55 -4.38
CA HIS A 174 -11.71 -12.12 -2.98
C HIS A 174 -11.99 -10.63 -2.87
N LYS A 175 -11.43 -9.80 -3.77
CA LYS A 175 -11.55 -8.35 -3.68
C LYS A 175 -11.33 -7.70 -5.04
N ILE A 176 -12.06 -6.61 -5.31
CA ILE A 176 -11.80 -5.70 -6.43
C ILE A 176 -11.70 -4.29 -5.85
N LEU A 177 -10.57 -3.62 -6.06
CA LEU A 177 -10.27 -2.28 -5.60
C LEU A 177 -9.97 -1.38 -6.79
N ALA A 178 -10.45 -0.13 -6.78
CA ALA A 178 -10.32 0.73 -7.95
C ALA A 178 -10.23 2.22 -7.62
N GLN A 179 -9.44 2.96 -8.40
CA GLN A 179 -9.49 4.42 -8.46
C GLN A 179 -9.19 4.89 -9.88
N GLY A 180 -10.13 5.62 -10.49
CA GLY A 180 -9.99 6.14 -11.85
C GLY A 180 -9.84 5.02 -12.88
N ASN A 181 -8.75 5.08 -13.63
CA ASN A 181 -8.36 4.10 -14.66
C ASN A 181 -7.77 2.81 -14.08
N PHE A 182 -7.38 2.76 -12.79
CA PHE A 182 -6.76 1.58 -12.19
C PHE A 182 -7.77 0.72 -11.44
N VAL A 183 -7.71 -0.59 -11.70
CA VAL A 183 -8.51 -1.61 -11.00
C VAL A 183 -7.61 -2.78 -10.64
N LEU A 184 -7.57 -3.15 -9.35
CA LEU A 184 -6.90 -4.34 -8.85
C LEU A 184 -7.93 -5.42 -8.55
N ALA A 185 -7.72 -6.64 -9.04
CA ALA A 185 -8.47 -7.83 -8.67
C ALA A 185 -7.57 -8.82 -7.92
N LEU A 186 -8.05 -9.31 -6.77
CA LEU A 186 -7.42 -10.37 -5.98
C LEU A 186 -8.17 -11.67 -6.23
N ASN A 187 -7.49 -12.61 -6.85
CA ASN A 187 -8.07 -13.88 -7.27
C ASN A 187 -7.34 -15.08 -6.65
N GLU A 188 -8.08 -16.12 -6.33
CA GLU A 188 -7.56 -17.45 -5.99
C GLU A 188 -7.80 -18.37 -7.18
N LEU A 189 -6.73 -18.99 -7.65
CA LEU A 189 -6.75 -19.94 -8.77
C LEU A 189 -6.22 -21.30 -8.34
N GLU A 190 -6.49 -22.32 -9.15
CA GLU A 190 -5.77 -23.58 -9.12
C GLU A 190 -5.03 -23.78 -10.45
N LYS A 191 -3.71 -23.93 -10.38
CA LYS A 191 -2.84 -24.14 -11.54
C LYS A 191 -1.82 -25.21 -11.19
N ASN A 192 -1.72 -26.26 -12.02
CA ASN A 192 -0.81 -27.38 -11.77
C ASN A 192 -0.99 -28.05 -10.38
N ASN A 193 -2.21 -28.21 -9.93
CA ASN A 193 -2.59 -28.74 -8.60
C ASN A 193 -2.07 -27.90 -7.42
N GLN A 194 -1.74 -26.63 -7.65
CA GLN A 194 -1.37 -25.70 -6.62
C GLN A 194 -2.38 -24.55 -6.54
N LYS A 195 -2.65 -24.07 -5.33
CA LYS A 195 -3.39 -22.84 -5.12
C LYS A 195 -2.49 -21.65 -5.38
N ILE A 196 -2.99 -20.70 -6.14
CA ILE A 196 -2.28 -19.49 -6.55
C ILE A 196 -3.05 -18.28 -6.08
N SER A 197 -2.36 -17.35 -5.43
CA SER A 197 -2.81 -15.98 -5.27
C SER A 197 -2.40 -15.20 -6.52
N LEU A 198 -3.38 -14.69 -7.26
CA LEU A 198 -3.17 -13.86 -8.44
C LEU A 198 -3.69 -12.45 -8.17
N TYR A 199 -2.78 -11.48 -8.18
CA TYR A 199 -3.12 -10.07 -8.20
C TYR A 199 -2.99 -9.54 -9.62
N GLU A 200 -4.09 -9.00 -10.15
CA GLU A 200 -4.13 -8.40 -11.49
C GLU A 200 -4.48 -6.93 -11.38
N LEU A 201 -3.51 -6.07 -11.70
CA LEU A 201 -3.70 -4.63 -11.79
C LEU A 201 -3.94 -4.26 -13.26
N PHE A 202 -5.08 -3.68 -13.53
CA PHE A 202 -5.52 -3.24 -14.85
C PHE A 202 -5.42 -1.73 -14.98
N ASP A 203 -4.93 -1.24 -16.12
CA ASP A 203 -5.07 0.14 -16.57
C ASP A 203 -6.12 0.19 -17.67
N ILE A 204 -7.14 1.01 -17.49
CA ILE A 204 -8.35 1.05 -18.35
C ILE A 204 -8.51 2.43 -18.95
N LYS A 205 -8.66 2.48 -20.25
CA LYS A 205 -8.97 3.70 -21.00
C LYS A 205 -10.12 3.46 -21.97
N ASP A 206 -11.11 4.35 -22.00
CA ASP A 206 -12.27 4.26 -22.87
C ASP A 206 -12.95 2.87 -22.82
N SER A 207 -13.16 2.35 -21.59
CA SER A 207 -13.74 1.02 -21.31
C SER A 207 -12.95 -0.15 -21.91
N LYS A 208 -11.67 0.03 -22.21
CA LYS A 208 -10.76 -1.01 -22.70
C LYS A 208 -9.57 -1.15 -21.77
N ILE A 209 -9.16 -2.38 -21.50
CA ILE A 209 -7.90 -2.65 -20.81
C ILE A 209 -6.77 -2.33 -21.79
N ILE A 210 -5.90 -1.39 -21.41
CA ILE A 210 -4.73 -0.98 -22.19
C ILE A 210 -3.45 -1.56 -21.65
N ASN A 211 -3.43 -1.93 -20.35
CA ASN A 211 -2.32 -2.64 -19.74
C ASN A 211 -2.79 -3.54 -18.59
N THR A 212 -2.00 -4.57 -18.26
CA THR A 212 -2.24 -5.48 -17.14
C THR A 212 -0.92 -5.91 -16.55
N TRP A 213 -0.77 -5.71 -15.24
CA TRP A 213 0.35 -6.25 -14.45
C TRP A 213 -0.19 -7.39 -13.61
N LYS A 214 0.41 -8.57 -13.77
CA LYS A 214 0.05 -9.79 -13.02
C LYS A 214 1.17 -10.15 -12.06
N ILE A 215 0.80 -10.51 -10.84
CA ILE A 215 1.70 -11.06 -9.84
C ILE A 215 1.08 -12.33 -9.30
N GLU A 216 1.71 -13.48 -9.64
CA GLU A 216 1.31 -14.79 -9.17
C GLU A 216 2.20 -15.21 -8.00
N GLU A 217 1.59 -15.74 -6.95
CA GLU A 217 2.29 -16.30 -5.81
C GLU A 217 1.65 -17.64 -5.43
N VAL A 218 2.46 -18.68 -5.27
CA VAL A 218 1.97 -19.96 -4.80
C VAL A 218 1.54 -19.84 -3.34
N ILE A 219 0.31 -20.25 -3.03
CA ILE A 219 -0.15 -20.37 -1.65
C ILE A 219 0.46 -21.65 -1.06
N PRO A 220 1.39 -21.58 -0.11
CA PRO A 220 2.05 -22.74 0.44
C PRO A 220 1.08 -23.60 1.28
N PRO A 221 1.43 -24.85 1.58
CA PRO A 221 0.69 -25.65 2.54
C PRO A 221 0.61 -24.96 3.91
N ILE A 222 -0.52 -25.14 4.62
CA ILE A 222 -0.78 -24.50 5.93
C ILE A 222 0.36 -24.76 6.93
N SER A 223 1.03 -25.91 6.86
CA SER A 223 2.18 -26.23 7.73
C SER A 223 3.39 -25.32 7.58
N GLN A 224 3.44 -24.51 6.52
CA GLN A 224 4.51 -23.54 6.26
C GLN A 224 4.12 -22.11 6.62
N TRP A 225 2.87 -21.87 7.00
CA TRP A 225 2.38 -20.53 7.33
C TRP A 225 2.99 -20.04 8.64
N GLN A 226 3.44 -18.78 8.67
CA GLN A 226 3.97 -18.11 9.85
C GLN A 226 2.89 -17.35 10.62
N ASN A 227 1.68 -17.24 10.06
CA ASN A 227 0.50 -16.66 10.69
C ASN A 227 -0.75 -17.48 10.33
N SER A 228 -1.86 -17.24 11.02
CA SER A 228 -3.13 -17.96 10.83
C SER A 228 -4.21 -17.16 10.10
N ASN A 229 -3.88 -15.97 9.56
CA ASN A 229 -4.86 -15.04 9.00
C ASN A 229 -5.33 -15.43 7.59
N GLY A 230 -4.60 -16.34 6.92
CA GLY A 230 -4.84 -16.69 5.53
C GLY A 230 -4.28 -15.67 4.54
N LYS A 231 -4.29 -16.01 3.24
CA LYS A 231 -3.72 -15.18 2.18
C LYS A 231 -4.63 -14.01 1.76
N PHE A 232 -5.96 -14.09 2.05
CA PHE A 232 -6.98 -13.15 1.57
C PHE A 232 -7.86 -12.58 2.68
#